data_1f18befe05247be5eaddbecd3e3d65ef
#
_entry.id   1f18befe05247be5eaddbecd3e3d65ef
#
_cell.length_a   1.000
_cell.length_b   1.000
_cell.length_c   1.000
_cell.angle_alpha   90.00
_cell.angle_beta   90.00
_cell.angle_gamma   90.00
#
_symmetry.space_group_name_H-M   'P 1'
#
loop_
_entity.id
_entity.type
_entity.pdbx_description
1 polymer ?
#
loop_
_entity_poly.entity_id
_entity_poly.type
_entity_poly.pdbx_seq_one_letter_code
_entity_poly.pdbx_strand_id
1 'polypeptide(L)'
;MQRKNLFDGESYKAEFALITYRWLMSHRWVTYADIMAERLGIPTKELPTNLSNCDGYGELKKIVSTLKKAILEKVGENCFEEEGNNRNKHFRYIGKDDDPLADMRNAKVINNLRQYWKFCQDSAGFFPKSWLEYFFKDCQDLLDIKKKRQKGEQVICTSLDRILTNIEYLPLLYEAITNKTVMEIEYKPFDEGQVILMFHPHYLKEYNGRWHLFGHAEDREPNYGYNIALDRIQARPRERSKVEYISAPEHFYDEFFNDSVGVSHMKDCKKEHIIIRAHEHYIFKLIDTKPLHLSYKVVKPFGEYEDGKYAEFSVDVELNNEFIGRVLQMGAGLEVMSPLEVREVFTERVKNLASLYL
;
A
#
# COMPACT_ATOMS: atom_id res chain seq x y z
N MET A 1 -8.62 -9.91 -36.09
CA MET A 1 -7.49 -10.65 -35.50
C MET A 1 -6.65 -9.63 -34.70
N GLN A 2 -6.68 -9.64 -33.38
CA GLN A 2 -5.77 -8.76 -32.58
C GLN A 2 -4.33 -9.18 -32.86
N ARG A 3 -3.51 -8.27 -33.37
CA ARG A 3 -2.07 -8.51 -33.54
C ARG A 3 -1.48 -8.82 -32.16
N LYS A 4 -0.84 -9.98 -32.04
CA LYS A 4 -0.15 -10.40 -30.82
C LYS A 4 0.92 -9.34 -30.47
N ASN A 5 0.85 -8.75 -29.30
CA ASN A 5 1.80 -7.72 -28.88
C ASN A 5 3.20 -8.33 -28.77
N LEU A 6 4.19 -7.72 -29.44
CA LEU A 6 5.58 -8.21 -29.50
C LEU A 6 6.28 -8.18 -28.13
N PHE A 7 5.85 -7.30 -27.25
CA PHE A 7 6.43 -7.09 -25.92
C PHE A 7 5.71 -7.89 -24.81
N ASP A 8 4.64 -8.64 -25.15
CA ASP A 8 3.88 -9.42 -24.17
C ASP A 8 4.49 -10.80 -23.95
N GLY A 9 4.61 -11.16 -22.65
CA GLY A 9 4.98 -12.49 -22.19
C GLY A 9 6.35 -12.52 -21.50
N GLU A 10 6.59 -13.59 -20.76
CA GLU A 10 7.87 -13.90 -20.09
C GLU A 10 8.79 -14.74 -21.01
N SER A 11 8.47 -14.81 -22.29
CA SER A 11 9.23 -15.58 -23.24
C SER A 11 10.49 -14.84 -23.71
N TYR A 12 11.52 -15.58 -24.04
CA TYR A 12 12.75 -15.04 -24.65
C TYR A 12 12.48 -14.17 -25.90
N LYS A 13 11.30 -14.30 -26.53
CA LYS A 13 10.90 -13.47 -27.67
C LYS A 13 10.56 -12.05 -27.26
N ALA A 14 9.86 -11.89 -26.14
CA ALA A 14 9.55 -10.56 -25.59
C ALA A 14 10.83 -9.88 -25.08
N GLU A 15 11.73 -10.64 -24.48
CA GLU A 15 13.05 -10.17 -24.07
C GLU A 15 13.87 -9.65 -25.26
N PHE A 16 13.97 -10.41 -26.35
CA PHE A 16 14.62 -9.96 -27.58
C PHE A 16 13.96 -8.69 -28.16
N ALA A 17 12.64 -8.61 -28.12
CA ALA A 17 11.92 -7.45 -28.60
C ALA A 17 12.27 -6.19 -27.78
N LEU A 18 12.30 -6.30 -26.46
CA LEU A 18 12.65 -5.20 -25.56
C LEU A 18 14.11 -4.74 -25.74
N ILE A 19 15.07 -5.69 -25.78
CA ILE A 19 16.48 -5.39 -25.98
C ILE A 19 16.69 -4.72 -27.34
N THR A 20 16.14 -5.31 -28.41
CA THR A 20 16.25 -4.76 -29.77
C THR A 20 15.67 -3.35 -29.86
N TYR A 21 14.47 -3.17 -29.29
CA TYR A 21 13.80 -1.86 -29.32
C TYR A 21 14.59 -0.78 -28.58
N ARG A 22 15.14 -1.10 -27.40
CA ARG A 22 15.99 -0.18 -26.64
C ARG A 22 17.25 0.23 -27.42
N TRP A 23 17.90 -0.73 -28.09
CA TRP A 23 19.04 -0.42 -28.95
C TRP A 23 18.66 0.49 -30.12
N LEU A 24 17.54 0.22 -30.80
CA LEU A 24 17.05 1.06 -31.90
C LEU A 24 16.77 2.50 -31.42
N MET A 25 16.11 2.65 -30.29
CA MET A 25 15.77 3.99 -29.73
C MET A 25 17.01 4.75 -29.20
N SER A 26 18.15 4.08 -29.06
CA SER A 26 19.41 4.77 -28.76
C SER A 26 20.05 5.48 -29.97
N HIS A 27 19.47 5.35 -31.18
CA HIS A 27 19.98 5.88 -32.46
C HIS A 27 21.41 5.45 -32.79
N ARG A 28 21.93 4.40 -32.17
CA ARG A 28 23.27 3.88 -32.41
C ARG A 28 23.22 2.74 -33.44
N TRP A 29 24.36 2.51 -34.10
CA TRP A 29 24.55 1.34 -34.91
C TRP A 29 24.50 0.09 -34.07
N VAL A 30 23.73 -0.88 -34.48
CA VAL A 30 23.44 -2.13 -33.77
C VAL A 30 23.65 -3.31 -34.69
N THR A 31 24.24 -4.38 -34.15
CA THR A 31 24.37 -5.67 -34.81
C THR A 31 23.51 -6.75 -34.13
N TYR A 32 23.28 -7.86 -34.80
CA TYR A 32 22.66 -9.04 -34.16
C TYR A 32 23.53 -9.59 -33.02
N ALA A 33 24.87 -9.41 -33.11
CA ALA A 33 25.80 -9.83 -32.08
C ALA A 33 25.63 -9.00 -30.79
N ASP A 34 25.41 -7.69 -30.89
CA ASP A 34 25.18 -6.82 -29.72
C ASP A 34 23.94 -7.25 -28.94
N ILE A 35 22.86 -7.52 -29.66
CA ILE A 35 21.59 -7.95 -29.05
C ILE A 35 21.73 -9.33 -28.39
N MET A 36 22.44 -10.27 -29.05
CA MET A 36 22.69 -11.59 -28.49
C MET A 36 23.59 -11.52 -27.25
N ALA A 37 24.66 -10.73 -27.30
CA ALA A 37 25.58 -10.54 -26.20
C ALA A 37 24.87 -10.00 -24.97
N GLU A 38 24.04 -8.98 -25.15
CA GLU A 38 23.28 -8.40 -24.06
C GLU A 38 22.29 -9.39 -23.45
N ARG A 39 21.55 -10.16 -24.27
CA ARG A 39 20.66 -11.19 -23.78
C ARG A 39 21.36 -12.27 -22.97
N LEU A 40 22.54 -12.71 -23.43
CA LEU A 40 23.31 -13.75 -22.77
C LEU A 40 24.13 -13.25 -21.58
N GLY A 41 24.21 -11.92 -21.41
CA GLY A 41 25.02 -11.30 -20.35
C GLY A 41 26.54 -11.48 -20.53
N ILE A 42 27.01 -11.65 -21.79
CA ILE A 42 28.41 -11.87 -22.13
C ILE A 42 28.93 -10.81 -23.10
N PRO A 43 30.24 -10.51 -23.09
CA PRO A 43 30.83 -9.60 -24.09
C PRO A 43 30.69 -10.15 -25.52
N THR A 44 30.47 -9.26 -26.50
CA THR A 44 30.29 -9.61 -27.92
C THR A 44 31.45 -10.46 -28.46
N LYS A 45 32.69 -10.28 -27.96
CA LYS A 45 33.88 -11.02 -28.34
C LYS A 45 33.88 -12.49 -27.86
N GLU A 46 33.02 -12.83 -26.92
CA GLU A 46 32.89 -14.22 -26.37
C GLU A 46 31.80 -14.99 -27.10
N LEU A 47 31.05 -14.33 -28.01
CA LEU A 47 30.08 -15.03 -28.83
C LEU A 47 30.76 -15.95 -29.87
N PRO A 48 30.10 -17.07 -30.25
CA PRO A 48 30.57 -17.92 -31.34
C PRO A 48 30.70 -17.12 -32.64
N THR A 49 31.76 -17.37 -33.41
CA THR A 49 31.99 -16.75 -34.72
C THR A 49 30.80 -16.93 -35.66
N ASN A 50 30.06 -18.02 -35.52
CA ASN A 50 28.82 -18.27 -36.22
C ASN A 50 27.63 -18.17 -35.25
N LEU A 51 26.92 -17.02 -35.26
CA LEU A 51 25.77 -16.76 -34.40
C LEU A 51 24.59 -17.75 -34.61
N SER A 52 24.57 -18.49 -35.75
CA SER A 52 23.56 -19.53 -35.97
C SER A 52 23.66 -20.69 -34.97
N ASN A 53 24.77 -20.81 -34.27
CA ASN A 53 24.96 -21.79 -33.22
C ASN A 53 24.44 -21.31 -31.85
N CYS A 54 24.04 -20.05 -31.73
CA CYS A 54 23.45 -19.51 -30.51
C CYS A 54 21.94 -19.82 -30.48
N ASP A 55 21.46 -20.30 -29.34
CA ASP A 55 20.04 -20.55 -29.13
C ASP A 55 19.22 -19.26 -29.28
N GLY A 56 18.14 -19.34 -30.06
CA GLY A 56 17.25 -18.22 -30.31
C GLY A 56 17.69 -17.25 -31.42
N TYR A 57 18.85 -17.43 -32.09
CA TYR A 57 19.29 -16.51 -33.15
C TYR A 57 18.33 -16.41 -34.34
N GLY A 58 17.73 -17.53 -34.74
CA GLY A 58 16.72 -17.54 -35.81
C GLY A 58 15.47 -16.75 -35.45
N GLU A 59 15.06 -16.78 -34.18
CA GLU A 59 13.93 -16.01 -33.67
C GLU A 59 14.29 -14.52 -33.54
N LEU A 60 15.52 -14.18 -33.10
CA LEU A 60 15.99 -12.80 -33.07
C LEU A 60 15.85 -12.11 -34.45
N LYS A 61 16.27 -12.78 -35.51
CA LYS A 61 16.11 -12.23 -36.88
C LYS A 61 14.67 -11.93 -37.23
N LYS A 62 13.74 -12.82 -36.88
CA LYS A 62 12.30 -12.63 -37.11
C LYS A 62 11.78 -11.45 -36.29
N ILE A 63 12.20 -11.34 -35.02
CA ILE A 63 11.77 -10.25 -34.11
C ILE A 63 12.28 -8.91 -34.61
N VAL A 64 13.56 -8.79 -34.98
CA VAL A 64 14.13 -7.57 -35.55
C VAL A 64 13.36 -7.13 -36.82
N SER A 65 13.09 -8.09 -37.71
CA SER A 65 12.30 -7.81 -38.93
C SER A 65 10.88 -7.33 -38.61
N THR A 66 10.24 -7.96 -37.64
CA THR A 66 8.86 -7.61 -37.23
C THR A 66 8.82 -6.25 -36.54
N LEU A 67 9.79 -5.94 -35.68
CA LEU A 67 9.91 -4.64 -35.03
C LEU A 67 10.15 -3.51 -36.04
N LYS A 68 11.10 -3.71 -36.97
CA LYS A 68 11.34 -2.73 -38.04
C LYS A 68 10.07 -2.47 -38.85
N LYS A 69 9.34 -3.52 -39.22
CA LYS A 69 8.08 -3.38 -39.93
C LYS A 69 7.03 -2.60 -39.12
N ALA A 70 6.90 -2.88 -37.83
CA ALA A 70 5.96 -2.19 -36.96
C ALA A 70 6.33 -0.70 -36.80
N ILE A 71 7.61 -0.37 -36.71
CA ILE A 71 8.10 1.01 -36.64
C ILE A 71 7.86 1.72 -37.97
N LEU A 72 8.17 1.09 -39.10
CA LEU A 72 7.90 1.64 -40.44
C LEU A 72 6.41 1.97 -40.66
N GLU A 73 5.52 1.10 -40.20
CA GLU A 73 4.07 1.32 -40.29
C GLU A 73 3.60 2.56 -39.47
N LYS A 74 4.31 2.91 -38.40
CA LYS A 74 3.99 4.06 -37.51
C LYS A 74 4.64 5.36 -37.97
N VAL A 75 5.90 5.31 -38.32
CA VAL A 75 6.75 6.49 -38.59
C VAL A 75 6.83 6.82 -40.08
N GLY A 76 6.57 5.84 -40.95
CA GLY A 76 6.73 5.96 -42.41
C GLY A 76 8.08 5.48 -42.93
N GLU A 77 8.28 5.60 -44.23
CA GLU A 77 9.47 5.11 -44.91
C GLU A 77 10.73 5.96 -44.56
N ASN A 78 11.91 5.32 -44.68
CA ASN A 78 13.23 5.93 -44.45
C ASN A 78 13.59 6.25 -42.97
N CYS A 79 13.04 5.52 -42.02
CA CYS A 79 13.44 5.68 -40.61
C CYS A 79 14.56 4.70 -40.16
N PHE A 80 15.14 3.93 -41.08
CA PHE A 80 16.27 3.05 -40.81
C PHE A 80 17.40 3.25 -41.82
N GLU A 81 18.62 3.18 -41.31
CA GLU A 81 19.82 2.98 -42.10
C GLU A 81 20.37 1.59 -41.89
N GLU A 82 20.89 0.96 -42.94
CA GLU A 82 21.48 -0.37 -42.90
C GLU A 82 22.78 -0.38 -43.69
N GLU A 83 23.82 -0.97 -43.10
CA GLU A 83 25.14 -1.12 -43.74
C GLU A 83 25.62 -2.59 -43.55
N GLY A 84 26.51 -2.98 -44.49
CA GLY A 84 27.11 -4.34 -44.45
C GLY A 84 26.24 -5.42 -45.04
N ASN A 85 26.79 -6.64 -45.13
CA ASN A 85 26.13 -7.82 -45.71
C ASN A 85 26.05 -8.96 -44.70
N ASN A 86 24.92 -9.65 -44.72
CA ASN A 86 24.63 -10.89 -43.96
C ASN A 86 25.21 -10.95 -42.52
N ARG A 87 26.46 -11.30 -42.34
CA ARG A 87 27.09 -11.50 -41.01
C ARG A 87 27.48 -10.22 -40.29
N ASN A 88 27.79 -9.17 -41.09
CA ASN A 88 28.21 -7.85 -40.60
C ASN A 88 27.15 -6.79 -40.86
N LYS A 89 25.88 -7.19 -40.86
CA LYS A 89 24.80 -6.24 -41.05
C LYS A 89 24.62 -5.38 -39.80
N HIS A 90 24.86 -4.09 -39.96
CA HIS A 90 24.57 -3.05 -38.97
C HIS A 90 23.26 -2.35 -39.35
N PHE A 91 22.52 -1.94 -38.38
CA PHE A 91 21.31 -1.15 -38.60
C PHE A 91 21.10 -0.17 -37.47
N ARG A 92 20.54 1.01 -37.79
CA ARG A 92 20.16 2.00 -36.79
C ARG A 92 18.82 2.64 -37.14
N TYR A 93 18.13 3.12 -36.14
CA TYR A 93 16.94 3.93 -36.28
C TYR A 93 17.33 5.39 -36.39
N ILE A 94 16.77 6.12 -37.37
CA ILE A 94 17.02 7.54 -37.66
C ILE A 94 15.73 8.37 -37.68
N GLY A 95 14.60 7.80 -37.27
CA GLY A 95 13.32 8.50 -37.15
C GLY A 95 13.36 9.61 -36.10
N LYS A 96 12.44 10.57 -36.21
CA LYS A 96 12.31 11.70 -35.28
C LYS A 96 11.50 11.38 -34.03
N ASP A 97 10.71 10.29 -34.06
CA ASP A 97 9.92 9.85 -32.93
C ASP A 97 10.79 8.95 -32.06
N ASP A 98 11.06 9.38 -30.84
CA ASP A 98 11.92 8.66 -29.89
C ASP A 98 11.29 7.40 -29.30
N ASP A 99 9.97 7.19 -29.45
CA ASP A 99 9.27 6.00 -28.95
C ASP A 99 8.04 5.59 -29.79
N PRO A 100 8.25 5.25 -31.09
CA PRO A 100 7.14 5.00 -32.03
C PRO A 100 6.23 3.82 -31.66
N LEU A 101 6.69 2.91 -30.78
CA LEU A 101 5.90 1.75 -30.31
C LEU A 101 5.53 1.87 -28.82
N ALA A 102 5.51 3.08 -28.26
CA ALA A 102 5.14 3.32 -26.86
C ALA A 102 3.82 2.65 -26.47
N ASP A 103 2.79 2.76 -27.32
CA ASP A 103 1.48 2.14 -27.09
C ASP A 103 1.58 0.63 -26.94
N MET A 104 2.38 -0.03 -27.80
CA MET A 104 2.54 -1.49 -27.75
C MET A 104 3.40 -1.92 -26.55
N ARG A 105 4.48 -1.19 -26.28
CA ARG A 105 5.39 -1.46 -25.16
C ARG A 105 4.67 -1.31 -23.81
N ASN A 106 3.87 -0.28 -23.68
CA ASN A 106 3.17 0.05 -22.44
C ASN A 106 1.82 -0.69 -22.30
N ALA A 107 1.35 -1.40 -23.32
CA ALA A 107 0.05 -2.08 -23.31
C ALA A 107 -0.12 -3.03 -22.11
N LYS A 108 0.94 -3.77 -21.73
CA LYS A 108 0.92 -4.65 -20.55
C LYS A 108 0.78 -3.83 -19.27
N VAL A 109 1.54 -2.74 -19.14
CA VAL A 109 1.47 -1.84 -17.98
C VAL A 109 0.09 -1.22 -17.87
N ILE A 110 -0.44 -0.70 -18.97
CA ILE A 110 -1.79 -0.11 -19.04
C ILE A 110 -2.85 -1.15 -18.67
N ASN A 111 -2.73 -2.38 -19.18
CA ASN A 111 -3.68 -3.45 -18.85
C ASN A 111 -3.60 -3.86 -17.37
N ASN A 112 -2.39 -3.95 -16.80
CA ASN A 112 -2.20 -4.22 -15.38
C ASN A 112 -2.80 -3.10 -14.52
N LEU A 113 -2.59 -1.84 -14.90
CA LEU A 113 -3.20 -0.69 -14.21
C LEU A 113 -4.73 -0.72 -14.29
N ARG A 114 -5.31 -1.10 -15.43
CA ARG A 114 -6.77 -1.30 -15.57
C ARG A 114 -7.29 -2.40 -14.66
N GLN A 115 -6.60 -3.52 -14.57
CA GLN A 115 -6.98 -4.62 -13.66
C GLN A 115 -6.86 -4.19 -12.21
N TYR A 116 -5.80 -3.46 -11.86
CA TYR A 116 -5.60 -2.94 -10.52
C TYR A 116 -6.68 -1.91 -10.15
N TRP A 117 -7.00 -0.99 -11.06
CA TRP A 117 -8.11 -0.06 -10.90
C TRP A 117 -9.44 -0.78 -10.64
N LYS A 118 -9.74 -1.81 -11.46
CA LYS A 118 -10.95 -2.61 -11.29
C LYS A 118 -10.97 -3.30 -9.92
N PHE A 119 -9.86 -3.95 -9.54
CA PHE A 119 -9.73 -4.57 -8.21
C PHE A 119 -9.99 -3.56 -7.09
N CYS A 120 -9.40 -2.38 -7.17
CA CYS A 120 -9.60 -1.31 -6.18
C CYS A 120 -11.07 -0.85 -6.12
N GLN A 121 -11.76 -0.75 -7.26
CA GLN A 121 -13.19 -0.41 -7.28
C GLN A 121 -14.07 -1.51 -6.67
N ASP A 122 -13.74 -2.77 -6.95
CA ASP A 122 -14.48 -3.93 -6.42
C ASP A 122 -14.16 -4.15 -4.93
N SER A 123 -13.01 -3.66 -4.44
CA SER A 123 -12.56 -3.72 -3.05
C SER A 123 -13.05 -2.52 -2.22
N ALA A 124 -14.34 -2.16 -2.37
CA ALA A 124 -14.93 -1.05 -1.63
C ALA A 124 -14.72 -1.23 -0.12
N GLY A 125 -14.18 -0.20 0.53
CA GLY A 125 -13.88 -0.18 1.95
C GLY A 125 -12.42 -0.51 2.33
N PHE A 126 -11.61 -1.14 1.45
CA PHE A 126 -10.16 -1.24 1.67
C PHE A 126 -9.47 0.10 1.43
N PHE A 127 -9.88 0.77 0.35
CA PHE A 127 -9.35 2.08 0.01
C PHE A 127 -10.50 3.09 -0.13
N PRO A 128 -10.37 4.28 0.42
CA PRO A 128 -11.34 5.34 0.19
C PRO A 128 -11.47 5.60 -1.31
N LYS A 129 -12.70 5.65 -1.79
CA LYS A 129 -12.98 5.85 -3.22
C LYS A 129 -12.37 7.16 -3.74
N SER A 130 -12.45 8.22 -2.94
CA SER A 130 -11.83 9.52 -3.24
C SER A 130 -10.32 9.43 -3.41
N TRP A 131 -9.65 8.57 -2.64
CA TRP A 131 -8.20 8.33 -2.75
C TRP A 131 -7.86 7.66 -4.08
N LEU A 132 -8.62 6.65 -4.47
CA LEU A 132 -8.45 6.00 -5.75
C LEU A 132 -8.71 6.95 -6.92
N GLU A 133 -9.79 7.72 -6.86
CA GLU A 133 -10.11 8.73 -7.88
C GLU A 133 -9.01 9.78 -8.01
N TYR A 134 -8.39 10.18 -6.90
CA TYR A 134 -7.26 11.09 -6.88
C TYR A 134 -6.01 10.51 -7.57
N PHE A 135 -5.54 9.32 -7.15
CA PHE A 135 -4.35 8.69 -7.73
C PHE A 135 -4.50 8.33 -9.20
N PHE A 136 -5.70 7.99 -9.65
CA PHE A 136 -5.94 7.63 -11.05
C PHE A 136 -6.50 8.78 -11.90
N LYS A 137 -6.62 9.99 -11.34
CA LYS A 137 -7.19 11.14 -12.03
C LYS A 137 -6.49 11.42 -13.37
N ASP A 138 -5.18 11.46 -13.35
CA ASP A 138 -4.35 11.76 -14.54
C ASP A 138 -4.21 10.54 -15.48
N CYS A 139 -4.57 9.35 -15.00
CA CYS A 139 -4.56 8.12 -15.80
C CYS A 139 -5.91 7.78 -16.41
N GLN A 140 -6.98 8.55 -16.16
CA GLN A 140 -8.35 8.21 -16.59
C GLN A 140 -8.46 8.07 -18.10
N ASP A 141 -7.86 8.97 -18.86
CA ASP A 141 -7.87 8.94 -20.32
C ASP A 141 -7.02 7.77 -20.85
N LEU A 142 -5.85 7.54 -20.27
CA LEU A 142 -4.95 6.44 -20.62
C LEU A 142 -5.59 5.06 -20.34
N LEU A 143 -6.34 4.95 -19.26
CA LEU A 143 -6.98 3.71 -18.84
C LEU A 143 -8.34 3.48 -19.52
N ASP A 144 -8.81 4.43 -20.35
CA ASP A 144 -10.16 4.41 -20.97
C ASP A 144 -11.26 4.16 -19.91
N ILE A 145 -11.13 4.81 -18.78
CA ILE A 145 -12.08 4.72 -17.66
C ILE A 145 -13.30 5.54 -18.02
N LYS A 146 -14.25 4.90 -18.72
CA LYS A 146 -15.54 5.53 -19.01
C LYS A 146 -16.26 5.85 -17.72
N LYS A 147 -16.76 7.09 -17.59
CA LYS A 147 -17.53 7.57 -16.42
C LYS A 147 -18.82 6.78 -16.11
N LYS A 148 -19.18 5.79 -16.90
CA LYS A 148 -20.34 4.92 -16.65
C LYS A 148 -19.94 3.74 -15.79
N ARG A 149 -20.34 3.80 -14.49
CA ARG A 149 -20.42 2.62 -13.63
C ARG A 149 -21.19 1.52 -14.36
N GLN A 150 -20.52 0.43 -14.73
CA GLN A 150 -21.21 -0.85 -14.83
C GLN A 150 -21.53 -1.25 -13.37
N LYS A 151 -22.81 -1.40 -13.06
CA LYS A 151 -23.25 -2.10 -11.85
C LYS A 151 -22.84 -3.57 -12.01
N GLY A 152 -21.59 -3.88 -11.64
CA GLY A 152 -21.18 -5.26 -11.39
C GLY A 152 -21.70 -5.70 -10.02
N GLU A 153 -21.93 -6.98 -9.82
CA GLU A 153 -22.17 -7.52 -8.50
C GLU A 153 -20.95 -7.23 -7.62
N GLN A 154 -21.19 -6.74 -6.40
CA GLN A 154 -20.13 -6.53 -5.45
C GLN A 154 -19.58 -7.89 -5.01
N VAL A 155 -18.32 -8.19 -5.34
CA VAL A 155 -17.68 -9.48 -5.02
C VAL A 155 -16.78 -9.41 -3.78
N ILE A 156 -16.50 -8.20 -3.27
CA ILE A 156 -15.71 -7.95 -2.07
C ILE A 156 -16.50 -6.98 -1.19
N CYS A 157 -16.63 -7.33 0.10
CA CYS A 157 -17.20 -6.49 1.12
C CYS A 157 -16.26 -6.42 2.33
N THR A 158 -16.08 -5.25 2.90
CA THR A 158 -15.31 -5.06 4.14
C THR A 158 -16.20 -4.49 5.22
N SER A 159 -15.83 -4.68 6.48
CA SER A 159 -16.55 -4.07 7.60
C SER A 159 -16.51 -2.53 7.60
N LEU A 160 -15.67 -1.95 6.72
CA LEU A 160 -15.45 -0.50 6.57
C LEU A 160 -16.38 0.14 5.54
N ASP A 161 -17.38 -0.56 5.02
CA ASP A 161 -18.14 -0.17 3.83
C ASP A 161 -19.11 0.99 4.03
N ARG A 162 -19.04 1.75 5.13
CA ARG A 162 -20.01 2.79 5.39
C ARG A 162 -19.39 4.14 5.72
N ILE A 163 -19.84 5.11 4.99
CA ILE A 163 -19.80 6.56 5.13
C ILE A 163 -18.79 7.05 6.19
N LEU A 164 -17.51 6.98 5.84
CA LEU A 164 -16.48 7.63 6.63
C LEU A 164 -16.54 9.13 6.30
N THR A 165 -16.97 9.93 7.25
CA THR A 165 -16.99 11.38 7.11
C THR A 165 -15.58 11.91 6.91
N ASN A 166 -15.41 12.85 5.96
CA ASN A 166 -14.16 13.53 5.65
C ASN A 166 -13.03 12.62 5.10
N ILE A 167 -13.38 11.42 4.65
CA ILE A 167 -12.42 10.50 4.04
C ILE A 167 -11.78 11.09 2.77
N GLU A 168 -12.47 12.02 2.12
CA GLU A 168 -11.98 12.75 0.96
C GLU A 168 -10.78 13.67 1.27
N TYR A 169 -10.48 13.93 2.53
CA TYR A 169 -9.29 14.69 2.93
C TYR A 169 -8.03 13.85 3.03
N LEU A 170 -8.13 12.51 2.99
CA LEU A 170 -6.94 11.64 3.08
C LEU A 170 -5.86 11.95 2.04
N PRO A 171 -6.15 12.14 0.74
CA PRO A 171 -5.13 12.49 -0.24
C PRO A 171 -4.40 13.78 0.13
N LEU A 172 -5.14 14.82 0.49
CA LEU A 172 -4.59 16.11 0.90
C LEU A 172 -3.68 15.97 2.13
N LEU A 173 -4.11 15.22 3.13
CA LEU A 173 -3.34 15.01 4.36
C LEU A 173 -2.11 14.13 4.11
N TYR A 174 -2.21 13.14 3.24
CA TYR A 174 -1.07 12.34 2.80
C TYR A 174 -0.01 13.19 2.08
N GLU A 175 -0.45 14.07 1.16
CA GLU A 175 0.46 15.02 0.50
C GLU A 175 1.10 15.98 1.50
N ALA A 176 0.33 16.49 2.46
CA ALA A 176 0.87 17.38 3.49
C ALA A 176 1.96 16.69 4.34
N ILE A 177 1.82 15.40 4.66
CA ILE A 177 2.84 14.61 5.34
C ILE A 177 4.08 14.45 4.47
N THR A 178 3.90 14.01 3.22
CA THR A 178 5.02 13.70 2.32
C THR A 178 5.80 14.94 1.91
N ASN A 179 5.11 16.06 1.73
CA ASN A 179 5.71 17.35 1.36
C ASN A 179 6.10 18.21 2.57
N LYS A 180 5.91 17.69 3.80
CA LYS A 180 6.19 18.40 5.06
C LYS A 180 5.53 19.78 5.09
N THR A 181 4.22 19.81 4.87
CA THR A 181 3.43 21.04 4.79
C THR A 181 2.56 21.20 6.04
N VAL A 182 2.61 22.38 6.67
CA VAL A 182 1.76 22.73 7.81
C VAL A 182 0.33 22.95 7.35
N MET A 183 -0.63 22.46 8.14
CA MET A 183 -2.06 22.55 7.83
C MET A 183 -2.80 23.37 8.90
N GLU A 184 -3.67 24.26 8.48
CA GLU A 184 -4.69 24.84 9.34
C GLU A 184 -5.91 23.95 9.31
N ILE A 185 -6.33 23.44 10.47
CA ILE A 185 -7.41 22.48 10.61
C ILE A 185 -8.47 23.02 11.58
N GLU A 186 -9.70 23.20 11.10
CA GLU A 186 -10.85 23.46 11.94
C GLU A 186 -11.34 22.13 12.53
N TYR A 187 -11.20 21.95 13.85
CA TYR A 187 -11.42 20.70 14.55
C TYR A 187 -12.41 20.87 15.70
N LYS A 188 -13.29 19.90 15.90
CA LYS A 188 -14.22 19.87 17.03
C LYS A 188 -14.03 18.62 17.87
N PRO A 189 -13.24 18.66 18.95
CA PRO A 189 -13.19 17.57 19.94
C PRO A 189 -14.59 17.28 20.52
N PHE A 190 -14.77 16.12 21.17
CA PHE A 190 -16.07 15.79 21.76
C PHE A 190 -16.43 16.68 22.95
N ASP A 191 -15.45 16.98 23.77
CA ASP A 191 -15.65 17.64 25.07
C ASP A 191 -15.24 19.13 25.07
N GLU A 192 -14.87 19.66 23.91
CA GLU A 192 -14.45 21.06 23.74
C GLU A 192 -15.25 21.74 22.64
N GLY A 193 -15.21 23.07 22.60
CA GLY A 193 -15.69 23.86 21.47
C GLY A 193 -14.86 23.64 20.21
N GLN A 194 -15.35 24.17 19.08
CA GLN A 194 -14.57 24.17 17.83
C GLN A 194 -13.28 24.99 18.03
N VAL A 195 -12.16 24.43 17.56
CA VAL A 195 -10.83 25.04 17.61
C VAL A 195 -10.21 25.08 16.22
N ILE A 196 -9.32 26.03 16.00
CA ILE A 196 -8.47 26.09 14.81
C ILE A 196 -7.06 25.67 15.24
N LEU A 197 -6.54 24.64 14.60
CA LEU A 197 -5.23 24.10 14.89
C LEU A 197 -4.25 24.44 13.78
N MET A 198 -3.07 24.98 14.14
CA MET A 198 -1.91 24.93 13.28
C MET A 198 -1.25 23.58 13.50
N PHE A 199 -1.32 22.73 12.49
CA PHE A 199 -1.01 21.32 12.62
C PHE A 199 0.09 20.88 11.66
N HIS A 200 1.09 20.21 12.19
CA HIS A 200 2.19 19.59 11.45
C HIS A 200 1.90 18.10 11.33
N PRO A 201 1.30 17.65 10.22
CA PRO A 201 0.85 16.28 10.06
C PRO A 201 2.02 15.34 9.85
N HIS A 202 2.08 14.22 10.62
CA HIS A 202 3.20 13.28 10.57
C HIS A 202 2.80 11.88 10.13
N TYR A 203 1.61 11.39 10.57
CA TYR A 203 1.26 10.00 10.41
C TYR A 203 -0.26 9.80 10.28
N LEU A 204 -0.68 8.93 9.37
CA LEU A 204 -2.08 8.51 9.20
C LEU A 204 -2.24 7.07 9.68
N LYS A 205 -3.20 6.85 10.58
CA LYS A 205 -3.51 5.51 11.11
C LYS A 205 -5.00 5.22 10.99
N GLU A 206 -5.34 4.08 10.41
CA GLU A 206 -6.69 3.54 10.48
C GLU A 206 -6.82 2.64 11.70
N TYR A 207 -7.90 2.80 12.45
CA TYR A 207 -8.26 1.90 13.54
C TYR A 207 -9.77 1.75 13.66
N ASN A 208 -10.23 0.52 13.61
CA ASN A 208 -11.64 0.14 13.76
C ASN A 208 -12.60 0.97 12.87
N GLY A 209 -12.22 1.14 11.61
CA GLY A 209 -13.02 1.88 10.61
C GLY A 209 -12.93 3.40 10.68
N ARG A 210 -12.07 3.96 11.53
CA ARG A 210 -11.87 5.41 11.64
C ARG A 210 -10.43 5.79 11.31
N TRP A 211 -10.27 6.82 10.52
CA TRP A 211 -8.96 7.39 10.22
C TRP A 211 -8.58 8.47 11.22
N HIS A 212 -7.33 8.43 11.60
CA HIS A 212 -6.70 9.35 12.53
C HIS A 212 -5.45 9.96 11.91
N LEU A 213 -5.28 11.26 12.12
CA LEU A 213 -4.10 12.01 11.76
C LEU A 213 -3.33 12.32 13.03
N PHE A 214 -2.08 11.89 13.08
CA PHE A 214 -1.16 12.20 14.17
C PHE A 214 -0.15 13.25 13.75
N GLY A 215 0.24 14.08 14.68
CA GLY A 215 1.21 15.14 14.43
C GLY A 215 1.48 16.02 15.64
N HIS A 216 2.09 17.14 15.37
CA HIS A 216 2.28 18.21 16.32
C HIS A 216 1.25 19.31 16.08
N ALA A 217 0.50 19.68 17.10
CA ALA A 217 -0.37 20.85 17.10
C ALA A 217 0.29 21.92 17.95
N GLU A 218 0.44 23.15 17.42
CA GLU A 218 0.95 24.28 18.18
C GLU A 218 0.08 24.50 19.43
N ASP A 219 0.72 24.74 20.56
CA ASP A 219 0.06 24.99 21.86
C ASP A 219 -0.81 23.82 22.39
N ARG A 220 -0.56 22.60 21.94
CA ARG A 220 -1.28 21.38 22.36
C ARG A 220 -0.35 20.25 22.75
N GLU A 221 -0.77 19.46 23.74
CA GLU A 221 -0.13 18.23 24.15
C GLU A 221 -0.99 17.00 23.79
N PRO A 222 -0.42 15.83 23.56
CA PRO A 222 1.04 15.52 23.62
C PRO A 222 1.79 15.99 22.36
N ASN A 223 3.02 16.41 22.55
CA ASN A 223 3.90 16.79 21.45
C ASN A 223 4.11 15.61 20.49
N TYR A 224 4.02 15.82 19.19
CA TYR A 224 4.09 14.83 18.10
C TYR A 224 2.99 13.73 18.09
N GLY A 225 2.40 13.42 19.25
CA GLY A 225 1.36 12.40 19.39
C GLY A 225 -0.06 12.96 19.41
N TYR A 226 -0.26 14.23 19.09
CA TYR A 226 -1.60 14.81 19.05
C TYR A 226 -2.46 14.13 17.97
N ASN A 227 -3.65 13.66 18.36
CA ASN A 227 -4.51 12.81 17.55
C ASN A 227 -5.75 13.57 17.06
N ILE A 228 -5.92 13.68 15.76
CA ILE A 228 -7.10 14.22 15.10
C ILE A 228 -7.87 13.10 14.41
N ALA A 229 -9.10 12.82 14.86
CA ALA A 229 -9.99 11.94 14.12
C ALA A 229 -10.59 12.71 12.93
N LEU A 230 -10.46 12.17 11.71
CA LEU A 230 -10.83 12.86 10.47
C LEU A 230 -12.32 13.25 10.45
N ASP A 231 -13.17 12.40 10.99
CA ASP A 231 -14.63 12.62 11.05
C ASP A 231 -15.05 13.83 11.89
N ARG A 232 -14.12 14.43 12.66
CA ARG A 232 -14.35 15.62 13.47
C ARG A 232 -13.76 16.91 12.88
N ILE A 233 -13.15 16.82 11.72
CA ILE A 233 -12.69 18.01 10.97
C ILE A 233 -13.94 18.72 10.42
N GLN A 234 -14.06 20.03 10.68
CA GLN A 234 -15.28 20.79 10.37
C GLN A 234 -15.26 21.40 8.99
N ALA A 235 -14.09 21.67 8.43
CA ALA A 235 -13.91 22.24 7.10
C ALA A 235 -12.67 21.63 6.42
N ARG A 236 -12.60 21.76 5.10
CA ARG A 236 -11.42 21.30 4.34
C ARG A 236 -10.16 21.94 4.89
N PRO A 237 -9.14 21.14 5.31
CA PRO A 237 -7.87 21.64 5.77
C PRO A 237 -7.19 22.55 4.75
N ARG A 238 -6.50 23.59 5.23
CA ARG A 238 -5.82 24.59 4.38
C ARG A 238 -4.32 24.54 4.59
N GLU A 239 -3.56 24.54 3.52
CA GLU A 239 -2.10 24.58 3.58
C GLU A 239 -1.59 25.92 4.09
N ARG A 240 -0.52 25.87 4.88
CA ARG A 240 0.21 27.01 5.43
C ARG A 240 1.69 26.92 5.07
N SER A 241 2.01 26.99 3.79
CA SER A 241 3.34 26.79 3.23
C SER A 241 4.40 27.80 3.69
N LYS A 242 4.01 28.91 4.34
CA LYS A 242 4.94 29.91 4.91
C LYS A 242 5.32 29.61 6.37
N VAL A 243 4.67 28.64 6.99
CA VAL A 243 4.97 28.23 8.37
C VAL A 243 6.04 27.14 8.32
N GLU A 244 7.06 27.25 9.15
CA GLU A 244 8.14 26.26 9.25
C GLU A 244 7.57 24.95 9.81
N TYR A 245 7.87 23.83 9.12
CA TYR A 245 7.36 22.53 9.50
C TYR A 245 8.19 21.89 10.61
N ILE A 246 7.54 21.49 11.67
CA ILE A 246 8.14 20.75 12.79
C ILE A 246 8.02 19.24 12.49
N SER A 247 9.15 18.57 12.29
CA SER A 247 9.20 17.13 12.07
C SER A 247 9.19 16.37 13.41
N ALA A 248 8.54 15.21 13.44
CA ALA A 248 8.74 14.28 14.56
C ALA A 248 10.19 13.74 14.55
N PRO A 249 10.71 13.29 15.71
CA PRO A 249 11.95 12.53 15.78
C PRO A 249 11.91 11.29 14.87
N GLU A 250 13.06 10.86 14.40
CA GLU A 250 13.19 9.65 13.60
C GLU A 250 12.67 8.44 14.39
N HIS A 251 11.95 7.56 13.75
CA HIS A 251 11.30 6.36 14.34
C HIS A 251 10.29 6.64 15.48
N PHE A 252 9.90 7.89 15.71
CA PHE A 252 8.96 8.23 16.80
C PHE A 252 7.68 7.40 16.74
N TYR A 253 7.05 7.26 15.57
CA TYR A 253 5.78 6.52 15.44
C TYR A 253 5.94 5.00 15.49
N ASP A 254 7.14 4.48 15.21
CA ASP A 254 7.45 3.05 15.36
C ASP A 254 7.43 2.67 16.86
N GLU A 255 7.98 3.55 17.71
CA GLU A 255 7.96 3.38 19.16
C GLU A 255 6.62 3.78 19.79
N PHE A 256 6.03 4.89 19.33
CA PHE A 256 4.80 5.45 19.88
C PHE A 256 3.62 4.45 19.90
N PHE A 257 3.51 3.61 18.88
CA PHE A 257 2.45 2.60 18.79
C PHE A 257 2.87 1.22 19.26
N ASN A 258 4.13 1.04 19.67
CA ASN A 258 4.68 -0.28 19.99
C ASN A 258 4.03 -0.95 21.20
N ASP A 259 3.60 -0.15 22.17
CA ASP A 259 3.04 -0.65 23.43
C ASP A 259 1.52 -0.43 23.55
N SER A 260 0.88 0.16 22.52
CA SER A 260 -0.54 0.50 22.57
C SER A 260 -1.39 -0.34 21.60
N VAL A 261 -2.59 -0.67 22.04
CA VAL A 261 -3.65 -1.18 21.16
C VAL A 261 -4.48 0.00 20.68
N GLY A 262 -4.59 0.18 19.36
CA GLY A 262 -5.41 1.25 18.78
C GLY A 262 -4.67 2.57 18.58
N VAL A 263 -5.30 3.66 18.99
CA VAL A 263 -4.89 5.04 18.66
C VAL A 263 -4.86 5.98 19.88
N SER A 264 -5.26 5.52 21.05
CA SER A 264 -5.30 6.31 22.26
C SER A 264 -4.14 5.97 23.18
N HIS A 265 -3.45 7.00 23.63
CA HIS A 265 -2.50 6.92 24.73
C HIS A 265 -3.09 7.60 25.96
N MET A 266 -3.08 6.93 27.09
CA MET A 266 -3.49 7.54 28.35
C MET A 266 -2.28 8.21 28.98
N LYS A 267 -2.48 9.42 29.49
CA LYS A 267 -1.44 10.15 30.21
C LYS A 267 -0.93 9.31 31.39
N ASP A 268 0.38 9.21 31.53
CA ASP A 268 1.06 8.45 32.59
C ASP A 268 0.79 6.93 32.61
N CYS A 269 0.21 6.38 31.52
CA CYS A 269 0.01 4.94 31.42
C CYS A 269 1.34 4.23 31.25
N LYS A 270 1.54 3.17 32.04
CA LYS A 270 2.72 2.31 31.94
C LYS A 270 2.38 1.06 31.15
N LYS A 271 3.40 0.49 30.55
CA LYS A 271 3.33 -0.82 29.95
C LYS A 271 3.19 -1.88 31.04
N GLU A 272 2.12 -2.66 30.95
CA GLU A 272 1.82 -3.72 31.89
C GLU A 272 2.00 -5.10 31.23
N HIS A 273 2.54 -6.06 31.99
CA HIS A 273 2.59 -7.45 31.60
C HIS A 273 1.31 -8.14 32.05
N ILE A 274 0.38 -8.37 31.11
CA ILE A 274 -0.97 -8.84 31.41
C ILE A 274 -1.11 -10.29 31.03
N ILE A 275 -1.52 -11.14 31.99
CA ILE A 275 -1.91 -12.54 31.77
C ILE A 275 -3.41 -12.60 31.58
N ILE A 276 -3.84 -13.22 30.49
CA ILE A 276 -5.24 -13.39 30.13
C ILE A 276 -5.53 -14.89 29.95
N ARG A 277 -6.61 -15.34 30.55
CA ARG A 277 -7.14 -16.70 30.43
C ARG A 277 -8.27 -16.75 29.43
N ALA A 278 -8.20 -17.68 28.49
CA ALA A 278 -9.27 -18.01 27.55
C ALA A 278 -9.96 -19.27 27.99
N HIS A 279 -11.26 -19.18 28.37
CA HIS A 279 -12.06 -20.29 28.89
C HIS A 279 -12.58 -21.23 27.80
N GLU A 280 -12.61 -20.78 26.55
CA GLU A 280 -13.10 -21.54 25.40
C GLU A 280 -12.00 -21.75 24.35
N HIS A 281 -11.91 -22.99 23.82
CA HIS A 281 -10.95 -23.32 22.77
C HIS A 281 -11.11 -22.42 21.51
N TYR A 282 -12.36 -22.11 21.16
CA TYR A 282 -12.67 -21.25 20.02
C TYR A 282 -12.11 -19.82 20.23
N ILE A 283 -12.34 -19.24 21.41
CA ILE A 283 -11.84 -17.90 21.74
C ILE A 283 -10.31 -17.88 21.76
N PHE A 284 -9.68 -18.92 22.35
CA PHE A 284 -8.23 -19.05 22.31
C PHE A 284 -7.71 -19.06 20.86
N LYS A 285 -8.33 -19.85 19.97
CA LYS A 285 -7.91 -19.91 18.56
C LYS A 285 -8.13 -18.61 17.81
N LEU A 286 -9.18 -17.85 18.08
CA LEU A 286 -9.39 -16.53 17.51
C LEU A 286 -8.25 -15.58 17.89
N ILE A 287 -7.84 -15.58 19.16
CA ILE A 287 -6.73 -14.73 19.64
C ILE A 287 -5.39 -15.23 19.11
N ASP A 288 -5.16 -16.53 19.07
CA ASP A 288 -3.92 -17.15 18.59
C ASP A 288 -3.67 -16.82 17.09
N THR A 289 -4.73 -16.80 16.28
CA THR A 289 -4.65 -16.46 14.84
C THR A 289 -4.67 -14.96 14.56
N LYS A 290 -5.26 -14.16 15.45
CA LYS A 290 -5.28 -12.68 15.36
C LYS A 290 -5.04 -12.10 16.75
N PRO A 291 -3.78 -12.01 17.19
CA PRO A 291 -3.43 -11.54 18.52
C PRO A 291 -3.95 -10.12 18.82
N LEU A 292 -4.19 -9.86 20.11
CA LEU A 292 -4.59 -8.54 20.59
C LEU A 292 -3.48 -7.52 20.39
N HIS A 293 -2.22 -7.98 20.49
CA HIS A 293 -1.03 -7.15 20.35
C HIS A 293 0.16 -7.99 19.85
N LEU A 294 1.20 -7.35 19.28
CA LEU A 294 2.39 -8.03 18.75
C LEU A 294 3.22 -8.74 19.83
N SER A 295 3.14 -8.31 21.08
CA SER A 295 3.80 -8.93 22.24
C SER A 295 3.15 -10.22 22.73
N TYR A 296 2.06 -10.66 22.08
CA TYR A 296 1.35 -11.90 22.44
C TYR A 296 2.27 -13.12 22.55
N LYS A 297 2.13 -13.86 23.66
CA LYS A 297 2.82 -15.14 23.87
C LYS A 297 1.90 -16.11 24.57
N VAL A 298 1.85 -17.34 24.10
CA VAL A 298 1.16 -18.42 24.81
C VAL A 298 1.95 -18.80 26.06
N VAL A 299 1.30 -18.73 27.22
CA VAL A 299 1.84 -19.11 28.53
C VAL A 299 1.46 -20.56 28.84
N LYS A 300 0.17 -20.90 28.66
CA LYS A 300 -0.34 -22.25 28.76
C LYS A 300 -1.20 -22.57 27.53
N PRO A 301 -0.91 -23.63 26.78
CA PRO A 301 -1.76 -24.05 25.67
C PRO A 301 -3.15 -24.45 26.17
N PHE A 302 -4.15 -24.47 25.26
CA PHE A 302 -5.48 -24.90 25.65
C PHE A 302 -5.47 -26.38 26.07
N GLY A 303 -5.86 -26.64 27.30
CA GLY A 303 -5.84 -27.97 27.92
C GLY A 303 -6.64 -28.04 29.20
N GLU A 304 -6.63 -29.21 29.81
CA GLU A 304 -7.26 -29.47 31.09
C GLU A 304 -6.21 -29.35 32.21
N TYR A 305 -6.51 -28.54 33.22
CA TYR A 305 -5.64 -28.23 34.36
C TYR A 305 -6.41 -28.52 35.65
N GLU A 306 -5.75 -28.48 36.81
CA GLU A 306 -6.35 -28.78 38.12
C GLU A 306 -7.57 -27.89 38.44
N ASP A 307 -7.54 -26.62 37.97
CA ASP A 307 -8.58 -25.61 38.21
C ASP A 307 -9.53 -25.40 37.03
N GLY A 308 -9.49 -26.27 36.01
CA GLY A 308 -10.41 -26.23 34.88
C GLY A 308 -9.77 -26.37 33.52
N LYS A 309 -10.58 -26.13 32.49
CA LYS A 309 -10.16 -26.22 31.09
C LYS A 309 -10.02 -24.83 30.49
N TYR A 310 -8.79 -24.45 30.09
CA TYR A 310 -8.50 -23.13 29.58
C TYR A 310 -7.16 -23.07 28.83
N ALA A 311 -6.84 -21.91 28.27
CA ALA A 311 -5.50 -21.52 27.86
C ALA A 311 -5.10 -20.20 28.56
N GLU A 312 -3.80 -19.93 28.69
CA GLU A 312 -3.32 -18.62 29.15
C GLU A 312 -2.32 -18.04 28.16
N PHE A 313 -2.41 -16.75 27.95
CA PHE A 313 -1.46 -15.99 27.13
C PHE A 313 -1.11 -14.67 27.81
N SER A 314 0.03 -14.13 27.45
CA SER A 314 0.47 -12.81 27.92
C SER A 314 0.50 -11.79 26.80
N VAL A 315 0.32 -10.52 27.18
CA VAL A 315 0.58 -9.34 26.35
C VAL A 315 1.26 -8.27 27.19
N ASP A 316 2.16 -7.52 26.56
CA ASP A 316 2.84 -6.37 27.17
C ASP A 316 2.30 -5.10 26.51
N VAL A 317 1.37 -4.39 27.16
CA VAL A 317 0.63 -3.27 26.56
C VAL A 317 0.30 -2.19 27.59
N GLU A 318 0.06 -0.98 27.10
CA GLU A 318 -0.59 0.07 27.88
C GLU A 318 -2.05 -0.26 28.12
N LEU A 319 -2.54 -0.06 29.33
CA LEU A 319 -3.94 -0.27 29.70
C LEU A 319 -4.78 0.92 29.22
N ASN A 320 -5.12 0.93 27.92
CA ASN A 320 -6.00 1.93 27.33
C ASN A 320 -7.43 1.41 27.08
N ASN A 321 -8.35 2.32 26.74
CA ASN A 321 -9.76 1.94 26.54
C ASN A 321 -9.96 1.00 25.35
N GLU A 322 -9.11 1.06 24.32
CA GLU A 322 -9.18 0.17 23.17
C GLU A 322 -8.80 -1.25 23.54
N PHE A 323 -7.76 -1.44 24.35
CA PHE A 323 -7.39 -2.75 24.88
C PHE A 323 -8.49 -3.32 25.76
N ILE A 324 -8.98 -2.54 26.73
CA ILE A 324 -10.09 -2.94 27.61
C ILE A 324 -11.31 -3.35 26.79
N GLY A 325 -11.70 -2.50 25.82
CA GLY A 325 -12.84 -2.77 24.93
C GLY A 325 -12.69 -4.08 24.13
N ARG A 326 -11.48 -4.35 23.61
CA ARG A 326 -11.22 -5.59 22.84
C ARG A 326 -11.27 -6.84 23.69
N VAL A 327 -10.79 -6.79 24.92
CA VAL A 327 -10.91 -7.93 25.87
C VAL A 327 -12.37 -8.14 26.24
N LEU A 328 -13.10 -7.09 26.63
CA LEU A 328 -14.52 -7.17 27.01
C LEU A 328 -15.43 -7.59 25.83
N GLN A 329 -15.05 -7.34 24.60
CA GLN A 329 -15.78 -7.79 23.41
C GLN A 329 -15.92 -9.31 23.34
N MET A 330 -15.00 -10.05 23.95
CA MET A 330 -15.04 -11.52 24.00
C MET A 330 -15.94 -12.04 25.13
N GLY A 331 -16.59 -11.16 25.88
CA GLY A 331 -17.50 -11.52 26.95
C GLY A 331 -16.85 -12.40 28.02
N ALA A 332 -17.55 -13.45 28.48
CA ALA A 332 -17.04 -14.40 29.45
C ALA A 332 -15.94 -15.34 28.90
N GLY A 333 -15.61 -15.26 27.62
CA GLY A 333 -14.58 -16.11 27.02
C GLY A 333 -13.15 -15.71 27.38
N LEU A 334 -12.92 -14.46 27.84
CA LEU A 334 -11.63 -13.98 28.32
C LEU A 334 -11.72 -13.44 29.74
N GLU A 335 -10.67 -13.73 30.53
CA GLU A 335 -10.53 -13.26 31.91
C GLU A 335 -9.10 -12.72 32.12
N VAL A 336 -8.99 -11.53 32.66
CA VAL A 336 -7.69 -10.98 33.08
C VAL A 336 -7.29 -11.59 34.42
N MET A 337 -6.14 -12.27 34.45
CA MET A 337 -5.63 -12.96 35.64
C MET A 337 -4.68 -12.08 36.46
N SER A 338 -3.80 -11.37 35.78
CA SER A 338 -2.79 -10.51 36.45
C SER A 338 -2.35 -9.36 35.52
N PRO A 339 -1.79 -8.28 36.07
CA PRO A 339 -1.63 -7.97 37.50
C PRO A 339 -2.98 -7.62 38.16
N LEU A 340 -3.00 -7.62 39.50
CA LEU A 340 -4.24 -7.41 40.26
C LEU A 340 -4.89 -6.07 39.97
N GLU A 341 -4.08 -5.02 39.83
CA GLU A 341 -4.54 -3.67 39.54
C GLU A 341 -5.26 -3.59 38.18
N VAL A 342 -4.74 -4.26 37.18
CA VAL A 342 -5.39 -4.37 35.85
C VAL A 342 -6.70 -5.16 35.97
N ARG A 343 -6.69 -6.30 36.69
CA ARG A 343 -7.90 -7.10 36.93
C ARG A 343 -9.00 -6.32 37.66
N GLU A 344 -8.64 -5.46 38.60
CA GLU A 344 -9.58 -4.59 39.30
C GLU A 344 -10.28 -3.61 38.36
N VAL A 345 -9.56 -3.01 37.41
CA VAL A 345 -10.14 -2.13 36.38
C VAL A 345 -11.20 -2.88 35.55
N PHE A 346 -10.90 -4.10 35.13
CA PHE A 346 -11.89 -4.92 34.41
C PHE A 346 -13.07 -5.29 35.29
N THR A 347 -12.84 -5.66 36.55
CA THR A 347 -13.88 -5.99 37.52
C THR A 347 -14.84 -4.81 37.73
N GLU A 348 -14.33 -3.60 37.86
CA GLU A 348 -15.15 -2.39 37.99
C GLU A 348 -15.97 -2.14 36.72
N ARG A 349 -15.38 -2.25 35.55
CA ARG A 349 -16.08 -2.10 34.27
C ARG A 349 -17.23 -3.10 34.12
N VAL A 350 -16.99 -4.37 34.47
CA VAL A 350 -18.01 -5.44 34.40
C VAL A 350 -19.14 -5.18 35.40
N LYS A 351 -18.81 -4.77 36.64
CA LYS A 351 -19.83 -4.41 37.65
C LYS A 351 -20.69 -3.25 37.18
N ASN A 352 -20.08 -2.21 36.67
CA ASN A 352 -20.81 -1.05 36.13
C ASN A 352 -21.71 -1.47 34.96
N LEU A 353 -21.18 -2.30 34.05
CA LEU A 353 -21.99 -2.83 32.94
C LEU A 353 -23.16 -3.67 33.45
N ALA A 354 -22.94 -4.61 34.38
CA ALA A 354 -23.99 -5.47 34.96
C ALA A 354 -25.09 -4.61 35.61
N SER A 355 -24.74 -3.55 36.33
CA SER A 355 -25.72 -2.68 37.00
C SER A 355 -26.68 -1.94 36.03
N LEU A 356 -26.37 -1.86 34.74
CA LEU A 356 -27.26 -1.30 33.73
C LEU A 356 -28.31 -2.27 33.23
N TYR A 357 -28.14 -3.57 33.47
CA TYR A 357 -29.00 -4.64 32.97
C TYR A 357 -29.72 -5.43 34.10
N LEU A 358 -29.29 -5.24 35.33
CA LEU A 358 -29.88 -5.87 36.53
C LEU A 358 -30.64 -4.85 37.37
#